data_91c93dceec1c459e18d958f8095de05c
#
_entry.id   91c93dceec1c459e18d958f8095de05c
#
_cell.length_a   1.000
_cell.length_b   1.000
_cell.length_c   1.000
_cell.angle_alpha   90.00
_cell.angle_beta   90.00
_cell.angle_gamma   90.00
#
_symmetry.space_group_name_H-M   'P 1'
#
loop_
_entity.id
_entity.type
_entity.pdbx_description
1 polymer ?
#
loop_
_entity_poly.entity_id
_entity_poly.type
_entity_poly.pdbx_seq_one_letter_code
_entity_poly.pdbx_strand_id
1 'polypeptide(L)'
;MISLKIHHKTTYRFNKPVALGPHRLMLRPRENRDLHLISSQVTIAPEAVVTWAHDVFGNAVATAIFQPMTDRLEINSVSELQLDAVAWPVFSIAASAIVYPFRYSNDEWTDLGALTRQQYPDPTGRLRDWARAFVRGQSTDTLSLLKDLSAGVTSWIRYQGRDDEGTQSPIQTLDRGWGSCRDFAVLFADAVRSLGFGARIVSGYLYNPDQQSVGSSDAGSTHAWAEVFVPGAGWVTFDPTHRSVGGFNLIPVAVVRDIQQAVPVSGNFVGMTDAFAGMSVEVVVTL
;
A
#
# COMPACT_ATOMS: atom_id res chain seq x y z
N MET A 1 3.46 -22.84 -2.84
CA MET A 1 3.65 -22.04 -4.07
C MET A 1 2.38 -22.05 -4.87
N ILE A 2 1.82 -20.89 -5.18
CA ILE A 2 0.64 -20.70 -6.05
C ILE A 2 1.02 -19.79 -7.21
N SER A 3 0.47 -20.07 -8.41
CA SER A 3 0.65 -19.20 -9.58
C SER A 3 -0.56 -18.28 -9.67
N LEU A 4 -0.32 -16.99 -9.83
CA LEU A 4 -1.37 -15.98 -9.88
C LEU A 4 -1.22 -15.15 -11.14
N LYS A 5 -2.36 -14.78 -11.71
CA LYS A 5 -2.48 -13.81 -12.79
C LYS A 5 -3.26 -12.60 -12.31
N ILE A 6 -2.68 -11.44 -12.51
CA ILE A 6 -3.28 -10.14 -12.14
C ILE A 6 -3.62 -9.40 -13.41
N HIS A 7 -4.84 -8.94 -13.50
CA HIS A 7 -5.30 -8.02 -14.52
C HIS A 7 -5.77 -6.74 -13.85
N HIS A 8 -5.11 -5.62 -14.13
CA HIS A 8 -5.47 -4.29 -13.63
C HIS A 8 -5.72 -3.38 -14.81
N LYS A 9 -6.93 -2.87 -14.92
CA LYS A 9 -7.36 -1.94 -15.96
C LYS A 9 -7.84 -0.65 -15.35
N THR A 10 -7.26 0.47 -15.79
CA THR A 10 -7.71 1.82 -15.46
C THR A 10 -8.18 2.52 -16.71
N THR A 11 -9.37 3.11 -16.68
CA THR A 11 -9.95 3.83 -17.80
C THR A 11 -10.37 5.22 -17.36
N TYR A 12 -9.82 6.26 -18.00
CA TYR A 12 -10.29 7.64 -17.90
C TYR A 12 -11.12 7.98 -19.12
N ARG A 13 -12.21 8.71 -18.91
CA ARG A 13 -13.10 9.20 -19.98
C ARG A 13 -13.21 10.70 -19.89
N PHE A 14 -13.26 11.32 -21.06
CA PHE A 14 -13.42 12.76 -21.19
C PHE A 14 -14.59 13.06 -22.13
N ASN A 15 -15.35 14.13 -21.83
CA ASN A 15 -16.48 14.59 -22.64
C ASN A 15 -16.02 15.17 -23.98
N LYS A 16 -14.77 15.61 -24.06
CA LYS A 16 -14.12 16.18 -25.24
C LYS A 16 -12.66 15.75 -25.27
N PRO A 17 -12.02 15.68 -26.45
CA PRO A 17 -10.61 15.37 -26.53
C PRO A 17 -9.74 16.35 -25.71
N VAL A 18 -8.83 15.80 -24.95
CA VAL A 18 -7.86 16.50 -24.08
C VAL A 18 -6.43 16.16 -24.48
N ALA A 19 -5.50 17.06 -24.21
CA ALA A 19 -4.09 16.76 -24.29
C ALA A 19 -3.61 16.14 -22.97
N LEU A 20 -3.18 14.88 -23.01
CA LEU A 20 -2.65 14.19 -21.83
C LEU A 20 -1.22 14.67 -21.53
N GLY A 21 -0.96 15.09 -20.32
CA GLY A 21 0.38 15.29 -19.80
C GLY A 21 1.09 13.96 -19.48
N PRO A 22 2.31 13.98 -18.98
CA PRO A 22 3.00 12.77 -18.53
C PRO A 22 2.20 12.04 -17.44
N HIS A 23 2.06 10.72 -17.60
CA HIS A 23 1.43 9.85 -16.60
C HIS A 23 2.47 8.92 -15.99
N ARG A 24 2.48 8.86 -14.67
CA ARG A 24 3.30 7.95 -13.87
C ARG A 24 2.48 6.73 -13.50
N LEU A 25 3.06 5.55 -13.73
CA LEU A 25 2.40 4.28 -13.49
C LEU A 25 3.24 3.45 -12.51
N MET A 26 2.60 2.90 -11.49
CA MET A 26 3.18 1.96 -10.53
C MET A 26 2.27 0.73 -10.48
N LEU A 27 2.45 -0.18 -11.43
CA LEU A 27 1.58 -1.33 -11.64
C LEU A 27 2.34 -2.66 -11.67
N ARG A 28 3.69 -2.61 -11.72
CA ARG A 28 4.53 -3.80 -11.75
C ARG A 28 4.71 -4.35 -10.34
N PRO A 29 4.34 -5.63 -10.08
CA PRO A 29 4.59 -6.28 -8.80
C PRO A 29 6.08 -6.28 -8.43
N ARG A 30 6.36 -6.13 -7.15
CA ARG A 30 7.72 -6.17 -6.59
C ARG A 30 8.09 -7.61 -6.27
N GLU A 31 9.21 -8.05 -6.82
CA GLU A 31 9.81 -9.32 -6.42
C GLU A 31 10.41 -9.24 -5.02
N ASN A 32 10.31 -10.33 -4.31
CA ASN A 32 10.95 -10.54 -3.02
C ASN A 32 11.22 -12.05 -2.82
N ARG A 33 11.64 -12.44 -1.61
CA ARG A 33 11.91 -13.86 -1.28
C ARG A 33 10.72 -14.78 -1.54
N ASP A 34 9.51 -14.29 -1.28
CA ASP A 34 8.28 -15.11 -1.28
C ASP A 34 7.39 -14.82 -2.52
N LEU A 35 7.84 -13.90 -3.41
CA LEU A 35 7.14 -13.54 -4.63
C LEU A 35 8.11 -13.47 -5.81
N HIS A 36 7.87 -14.32 -6.81
CA HIS A 36 8.63 -14.36 -8.04
C HIS A 36 7.76 -13.91 -9.23
N LEU A 37 8.17 -12.85 -9.94
CA LEU A 37 7.46 -12.29 -11.08
C LEU A 37 7.87 -13.00 -12.36
N ILE A 38 6.94 -13.73 -13.00
CA ILE A 38 7.16 -14.45 -14.25
C ILE A 38 7.10 -13.48 -15.43
N SER A 39 6.06 -12.65 -15.47
CA SER A 39 5.88 -11.66 -16.53
C SER A 39 5.11 -10.45 -16.04
N SER A 40 5.34 -9.30 -16.67
CA SER A 40 4.55 -8.09 -16.45
C SER A 40 4.54 -7.24 -17.70
N GLN A 41 3.36 -6.97 -18.23
CA GLN A 41 3.15 -6.19 -19.43
C GLN A 41 2.15 -5.08 -19.15
N VAL A 42 2.44 -3.89 -19.64
CA VAL A 42 1.54 -2.72 -19.60
C VAL A 42 1.26 -2.29 -21.03
N THR A 43 -0.02 -2.20 -21.38
CA THR A 43 -0.50 -1.66 -22.66
C THR A 43 -1.28 -0.38 -22.41
N ILE A 44 -1.10 0.62 -23.26
CA ILE A 44 -1.67 1.96 -23.07
C ILE A 44 -2.33 2.40 -24.38
N ALA A 45 -3.55 2.92 -24.29
CA ALA A 45 -4.27 3.53 -25.41
C ALA A 45 -4.80 4.92 -24.98
N PRO A 46 -4.52 5.98 -25.75
CA PRO A 46 -3.76 6.02 -27.01
C PRO A 46 -2.30 5.63 -26.81
N GLU A 47 -1.64 5.28 -27.91
CA GLU A 47 -0.21 4.92 -27.90
C GLU A 47 0.63 6.00 -27.22
N ALA A 48 1.58 5.56 -26.39
CA ALA A 48 2.45 6.41 -25.62
C ALA A 48 3.90 5.94 -25.68
N VAL A 49 4.83 6.86 -25.58
CA VAL A 49 6.23 6.54 -25.31
C VAL A 49 6.39 6.25 -23.84
N VAL A 50 6.82 5.04 -23.49
CA VAL A 50 6.95 4.59 -22.10
C VAL A 50 8.42 4.42 -21.74
N THR A 51 8.83 5.07 -20.66
CA THR A 51 10.16 4.92 -20.05
C THR A 51 10.05 4.35 -18.65
N TRP A 52 11.02 3.53 -18.27
CA TRP A 52 11.05 2.89 -16.94
C TRP A 52 12.22 3.39 -16.10
N ALA A 53 11.96 3.58 -14.83
CA ALA A 53 12.95 3.92 -13.82
C ALA A 53 12.62 3.22 -12.48
N HIS A 54 13.55 3.30 -11.53
CA HIS A 54 13.29 2.93 -10.15
C HIS A 54 13.33 4.18 -9.28
N ASP A 55 12.39 4.30 -8.36
CA ASP A 55 12.40 5.37 -7.36
C ASP A 55 13.36 5.03 -6.20
N VAL A 56 13.44 5.93 -5.21
CA VAL A 56 14.34 5.77 -4.05
C VAL A 56 14.05 4.54 -3.18
N PHE A 57 12.86 3.96 -3.30
CA PHE A 57 12.47 2.72 -2.64
C PHE A 57 12.63 1.48 -3.53
N GLY A 58 13.16 1.65 -4.75
CA GLY A 58 13.27 0.58 -5.73
C GLY A 58 11.95 0.15 -6.34
N ASN A 59 10.91 0.98 -6.29
CA ASN A 59 9.66 0.71 -6.99
C ASN A 59 9.85 0.91 -8.48
N ALA A 60 9.33 0.00 -9.31
CA ALA A 60 9.31 0.17 -10.76
C ALA A 60 8.28 1.25 -11.14
N VAL A 61 8.75 2.29 -11.80
CA VAL A 61 7.94 3.45 -12.22
C VAL A 61 8.02 3.58 -13.73
N ALA A 62 6.88 3.47 -14.42
CA ALA A 62 6.77 3.81 -15.81
C ALA A 62 6.29 5.25 -15.97
N THR A 63 6.86 5.98 -16.91
CA THR A 63 6.36 7.30 -17.34
C THR A 63 5.89 7.18 -18.78
N ALA A 64 4.60 7.44 -19.00
CA ALA A 64 3.96 7.44 -20.31
C ALA A 64 3.81 8.89 -20.80
N ILE A 65 4.29 9.16 -22.03
CA ILE A 65 4.19 10.46 -22.69
C ILE A 65 3.34 10.29 -23.93
N PHE A 66 2.33 11.15 -24.08
CA PHE A 66 1.33 11.12 -25.12
C PHE A 66 1.54 12.25 -26.14
N GLN A 67 1.19 11.99 -27.37
CA GLN A 67 1.19 13.01 -28.43
C GLN A 67 -0.23 13.37 -28.91
N PRO A 68 -1.14 12.38 -29.15
CA PRO A 68 -2.47 12.71 -29.67
C PRO A 68 -3.39 13.26 -28.58
N MET A 69 -4.33 14.12 -29.00
CA MET A 69 -5.51 14.43 -28.18
C MET A 69 -6.43 13.21 -28.15
N THR A 70 -7.07 12.98 -27.00
CA THR A 70 -7.95 11.83 -26.82
C THR A 70 -9.12 12.16 -25.88
N ASP A 71 -10.23 11.50 -26.08
CA ASP A 71 -11.37 11.49 -25.17
C ASP A 71 -11.36 10.28 -24.21
N ARG A 72 -10.34 9.38 -24.35
CA ARG A 72 -10.19 8.18 -23.52
C ARG A 72 -8.74 7.82 -23.32
N LEU A 73 -8.36 7.56 -22.06
CA LEU A 73 -7.10 6.92 -21.71
C LEU A 73 -7.41 5.56 -21.08
N GLU A 74 -6.82 4.51 -21.64
CA GLU A 74 -6.94 3.16 -21.12
C GLU A 74 -5.54 2.61 -20.82
N ILE A 75 -5.33 2.16 -19.59
CA ILE A 75 -4.09 1.54 -19.11
C ILE A 75 -4.43 0.14 -18.64
N ASN A 76 -3.80 -0.84 -19.22
CA ASN A 76 -4.06 -2.24 -18.96
C ASN A 76 -2.75 -2.92 -18.57
N SER A 77 -2.66 -3.45 -17.36
CA SER A 77 -1.52 -4.17 -16.82
C SER A 77 -1.89 -5.63 -16.59
N VAL A 78 -1.09 -6.53 -17.15
CA VAL A 78 -1.21 -7.96 -16.92
C VAL A 78 0.10 -8.46 -16.35
N SER A 79 0.03 -9.13 -15.20
CA SER A 79 1.21 -9.72 -14.55
C SER A 79 0.93 -11.17 -14.17
N GLU A 80 1.93 -12.03 -14.34
CA GLU A 80 1.93 -13.42 -13.91
C GLU A 80 3.05 -13.61 -12.89
N LEU A 81 2.75 -14.26 -11.78
CA LEU A 81 3.68 -14.43 -10.69
C LEU A 81 3.47 -15.73 -9.91
N GLN A 82 4.47 -16.12 -9.16
CA GLN A 82 4.41 -17.20 -8.18
C GLN A 82 4.52 -16.62 -6.79
N LEU A 83 3.62 -17.03 -5.91
CA LEU A 83 3.60 -16.63 -4.50
C LEU A 83 3.84 -17.85 -3.63
N ASP A 84 4.86 -17.79 -2.78
CA ASP A 84 5.28 -18.87 -1.88
C ASP A 84 5.31 -18.43 -0.41
N ALA A 85 4.60 -17.35 -0.10
CA ALA A 85 4.51 -16.81 1.24
C ALA A 85 3.77 -17.78 2.19
N VAL A 86 4.32 -17.98 3.37
CA VAL A 86 3.72 -18.85 4.39
C VAL A 86 2.65 -18.11 5.18
N ALA A 87 1.55 -18.81 5.49
CA ALA A 87 0.43 -18.22 6.25
C ALA A 87 0.81 -17.87 7.70
N TRP A 88 1.77 -18.59 8.28
CA TRP A 88 2.22 -18.42 9.68
C TRP A 88 3.74 -18.24 9.74
N PRO A 89 4.26 -17.05 9.39
CA PRO A 89 5.69 -16.81 9.40
C PRO A 89 6.24 -16.74 10.82
N VAL A 90 7.46 -17.29 10.99
CA VAL A 90 8.25 -17.13 12.19
C VAL A 90 9.27 -16.02 11.97
N PHE A 91 9.32 -15.06 12.86
CA PHE A 91 10.22 -13.92 12.78
C PHE A 91 11.39 -14.07 13.75
N SER A 92 12.62 -14.03 13.23
CA SER A 92 13.85 -14.04 14.02
C SER A 92 14.15 -12.62 14.53
N ILE A 93 13.53 -12.23 15.65
CA ILE A 93 13.75 -10.90 16.24
C ILE A 93 15.08 -10.92 17.02
N ALA A 94 15.89 -9.86 16.84
CA ALA A 94 17.12 -9.69 17.60
C ALA A 94 16.82 -9.58 19.11
N ALA A 95 17.66 -10.18 19.95
CA ALA A 95 17.45 -10.19 21.40
C ALA A 95 17.27 -8.77 21.99
N SER A 96 17.95 -7.77 21.42
CA SER A 96 17.84 -6.36 21.81
C SER A 96 16.48 -5.73 21.48
N ALA A 97 15.67 -6.35 20.61
CA ALA A 97 14.41 -5.81 20.12
C ALA A 97 13.18 -6.67 20.46
N ILE A 98 13.35 -7.79 21.20
CA ILE A 98 12.24 -8.62 21.65
C ILE A 98 11.27 -7.83 22.52
N VAL A 99 11.80 -6.92 23.33
CA VAL A 99 11.02 -6.12 24.29
C VAL A 99 11.03 -4.65 23.88
N TYR A 100 9.85 -4.05 23.84
CA TYR A 100 9.65 -2.60 23.68
C TYR A 100 9.61 -1.90 25.05
N PRO A 101 10.24 -0.72 25.21
CA PRO A 101 10.99 0.01 24.17
C PRO A 101 12.41 -0.53 23.95
N PHE A 102 12.83 -0.52 22.69
CA PHE A 102 14.20 -0.82 22.29
C PHE A 102 14.80 0.36 21.52
N ARG A 103 16.08 0.28 21.15
CA ARG A 103 16.76 1.25 20.30
C ARG A 103 17.32 0.55 19.07
N TYR A 104 17.10 1.16 17.92
CA TYR A 104 17.82 0.80 16.69
C TYR A 104 19.32 1.05 16.84
N SER A 105 20.15 0.32 16.12
CA SER A 105 21.55 0.68 15.94
C SER A 105 21.65 2.05 15.23
N ASN A 106 22.83 2.69 15.29
CA ASN A 106 23.04 3.96 14.61
C ASN A 106 22.84 3.87 13.10
N ASP A 107 23.28 2.76 12.49
CA ASP A 107 23.14 2.51 11.06
C ASP A 107 21.66 2.29 10.70
N GLU A 108 20.95 1.42 11.41
CA GLU A 108 19.51 1.21 11.20
C GLU A 108 18.72 2.51 11.35
N TRP A 109 19.02 3.32 12.38
CA TRP A 109 18.36 4.59 12.60
C TRP A 109 18.62 5.58 11.46
N THR A 110 19.85 5.64 10.96
CA THR A 110 20.25 6.50 9.85
C THR A 110 19.57 6.08 8.56
N ASP A 111 19.58 4.78 8.26
CA ASP A 111 18.99 4.22 7.03
C ASP A 111 17.46 4.30 7.03
N LEU A 112 16.82 4.09 8.18
CA LEU A 112 15.38 4.26 8.31
C LEU A 112 14.95 5.73 8.13
N GLY A 113 15.76 6.67 8.63
CA GLY A 113 15.60 8.11 8.38
C GLY A 113 14.17 8.62 8.50
N ALA A 114 13.60 9.11 7.39
CA ALA A 114 12.24 9.66 7.36
C ALA A 114 11.13 8.62 7.62
N LEU A 115 11.43 7.33 7.55
CA LEU A 115 10.47 6.26 7.84
C LEU A 115 10.15 6.12 9.33
N THR A 116 10.96 6.72 10.21
CA THR A 116 10.72 6.79 11.66
C THR A 116 9.87 7.99 12.08
N ARG A 117 9.57 8.91 11.15
CA ARG A 117 8.84 10.16 11.44
C ARG A 117 7.38 10.05 11.03
N GLN A 118 6.49 10.52 11.89
CA GLN A 118 5.08 10.72 11.54
C GLN A 118 4.97 11.62 10.31
N GLN A 119 4.05 11.29 9.41
CA GLN A 119 3.83 12.03 8.18
C GLN A 119 2.68 13.04 8.33
N TYR A 120 1.81 12.83 9.31
CA TYR A 120 0.66 13.68 9.57
C TYR A 120 0.81 14.38 10.92
N PRO A 121 0.42 15.68 11.00
CA PRO A 121 0.46 16.41 12.28
C PRO A 121 -0.42 15.77 13.36
N ASP A 122 0.13 15.67 14.55
CA ASP A 122 -0.59 15.26 15.77
C ASP A 122 -0.35 16.29 16.91
N PRO A 123 -0.88 17.52 16.75
CA PRO A 123 -0.57 18.63 17.66
C PRO A 123 -1.07 18.40 19.08
N THR A 124 -2.10 17.58 19.24
CA THR A 124 -2.66 17.25 20.56
C THR A 124 -2.06 15.99 21.17
N GLY A 125 -1.26 15.22 20.39
CA GLY A 125 -0.71 13.94 20.83
C GLY A 125 -1.75 12.80 20.86
N ARG A 126 -2.92 12.99 20.26
CA ARG A 126 -4.03 12.03 20.32
C ARG A 126 -3.68 10.69 19.65
N LEU A 127 -3.04 10.70 18.51
CA LEU A 127 -2.57 9.49 17.85
C LEU A 127 -1.54 8.76 18.72
N ARG A 128 -0.59 9.50 19.24
CA ARG A 128 0.44 8.96 20.14
C ARG A 128 -0.19 8.34 21.40
N ASP A 129 -1.16 9.01 22.01
CA ASP A 129 -1.82 8.51 23.22
C ASP A 129 -2.65 7.26 22.92
N TRP A 130 -3.33 7.22 21.76
CA TRP A 130 -4.02 6.03 21.29
C TRP A 130 -3.05 4.86 21.06
N ALA A 131 -1.90 5.10 20.40
CA ALA A 131 -0.89 4.08 20.20
C ALA A 131 -0.26 3.60 21.51
N ARG A 132 0.00 4.50 22.46
CA ARG A 132 0.55 4.18 23.77
C ARG A 132 -0.40 3.33 24.64
N ALA A 133 -1.69 3.39 24.42
CA ALA A 133 -2.65 2.55 25.15
C ALA A 133 -2.43 1.05 24.93
N PHE A 134 -1.71 0.65 23.89
CA PHE A 134 -1.33 -0.75 23.61
C PHE A 134 -0.03 -1.17 24.33
N VAL A 135 0.73 -0.23 24.88
CA VAL A 135 1.98 -0.52 25.60
C VAL A 135 1.63 -0.98 27.02
N ARG A 136 1.95 -2.24 27.33
CA ARG A 136 1.63 -2.88 28.62
C ARG A 136 2.82 -2.77 29.58
N GLY A 137 2.87 -1.68 30.35
CA GLY A 137 3.90 -1.47 31.37
C GLY A 137 5.28 -1.13 30.79
N GLN A 138 6.32 -1.46 31.57
CA GLN A 138 7.71 -1.11 31.21
C GLN A 138 8.39 -2.12 30.27
N SER A 139 7.78 -3.26 30.05
CA SER A 139 8.33 -4.36 29.27
C SER A 139 7.18 -5.03 28.50
N THR A 140 7.03 -4.63 27.24
CA THR A 140 6.00 -5.17 26.35
C THR A 140 6.68 -5.95 25.24
N ASP A 141 6.23 -7.18 24.96
CA ASP A 141 6.73 -7.93 23.80
C ASP A 141 6.48 -7.14 22.51
N THR A 142 7.54 -6.92 21.72
CA THR A 142 7.50 -6.06 20.54
C THR A 142 6.53 -6.56 19.49
N LEU A 143 6.54 -7.86 19.18
CA LEU A 143 5.67 -8.41 18.16
C LEU A 143 4.21 -8.41 18.62
N SER A 144 3.96 -8.70 19.89
CA SER A 144 2.62 -8.63 20.49
C SER A 144 2.07 -7.21 20.46
N LEU A 145 2.89 -6.21 20.81
CA LEU A 145 2.51 -4.78 20.72
C LEU A 145 2.06 -4.41 19.31
N LEU A 146 2.87 -4.76 18.29
CA LEU A 146 2.56 -4.45 16.89
C LEU A 146 1.31 -5.18 16.40
N LYS A 147 1.11 -6.45 16.81
CA LYS A 147 -0.11 -7.23 16.52
C LYS A 147 -1.34 -6.61 17.17
N ASP A 148 -1.25 -6.29 18.47
CA ASP A 148 -2.36 -5.70 19.23
C ASP A 148 -2.75 -4.34 18.64
N LEU A 149 -1.77 -3.51 18.26
CA LEU A 149 -2.01 -2.22 17.65
C LEU A 149 -2.64 -2.35 16.25
N SER A 150 -2.14 -3.29 15.43
CA SER A 150 -2.74 -3.58 14.11
C SER A 150 -4.19 -4.06 14.25
N ALA A 151 -4.47 -5.00 15.15
CA ALA A 151 -5.81 -5.48 15.44
C ALA A 151 -6.69 -4.38 16.06
N GLY A 152 -6.10 -3.48 16.83
CA GLY A 152 -6.75 -2.33 17.43
C GLY A 152 -7.38 -1.40 16.40
N VAL A 153 -6.81 -1.25 15.21
CA VAL A 153 -7.39 -0.41 14.15
C VAL A 153 -8.82 -0.85 13.86
N THR A 154 -9.04 -2.12 13.51
CA THR A 154 -10.39 -2.63 13.19
C THR A 154 -11.27 -2.90 14.41
N SER A 155 -10.71 -2.86 15.62
CA SER A 155 -11.51 -2.95 16.85
C SER A 155 -12.16 -1.62 17.21
N TRP A 156 -11.57 -0.51 16.81
CA TRP A 156 -12.03 0.85 17.10
C TRP A 156 -12.68 1.53 15.90
N ILE A 157 -12.31 1.12 14.69
CA ILE A 157 -12.64 1.80 13.45
C ILE A 157 -13.36 0.81 12.53
N ARG A 158 -14.53 1.20 12.02
CA ARG A 158 -15.30 0.39 11.08
C ARG A 158 -14.68 0.47 9.69
N TYR A 159 -14.46 -0.67 9.06
CA TYR A 159 -14.07 -0.71 7.65
C TYR A 159 -15.22 -0.22 6.75
N GLN A 160 -14.89 0.67 5.83
CA GLN A 160 -15.79 1.15 4.79
C GLN A 160 -14.99 1.38 3.51
N GLY A 161 -15.29 0.58 2.47
CA GLY A 161 -14.74 0.81 1.13
C GLY A 161 -15.11 2.21 0.64
N ARG A 162 -14.19 2.81 -0.10
CA ARG A 162 -14.36 4.17 -0.62
C ARG A 162 -13.67 4.30 -1.98
N ASP A 163 -14.44 4.66 -2.99
CA ASP A 163 -13.95 4.92 -4.34
C ASP A 163 -13.42 6.34 -4.52
N ASP A 164 -13.76 7.26 -3.59
CA ASP A 164 -13.26 8.63 -3.60
C ASP A 164 -11.74 8.70 -3.54
N GLU A 165 -11.17 9.65 -4.26
CA GLU A 165 -9.75 9.94 -4.21
C GLU A 165 -9.31 10.42 -2.83
N GLY A 166 -8.01 10.24 -2.56
CA GLY A 166 -7.37 10.68 -1.35
C GLY A 166 -7.42 9.69 -0.19
N THR A 167 -6.86 10.10 0.92
CA THR A 167 -6.71 9.29 2.14
C THR A 167 -6.98 10.18 3.35
N GLN A 168 -7.65 9.63 4.35
CA GLN A 168 -7.87 10.31 5.62
C GLN A 168 -6.54 10.39 6.38
N SER A 169 -6.30 11.49 7.07
CA SER A 169 -5.22 11.53 8.08
C SER A 169 -5.54 10.58 9.25
N PRO A 170 -4.53 10.14 10.03
CA PRO A 170 -4.76 9.32 11.22
C PRO A 170 -5.80 9.90 12.17
N ILE A 171 -5.74 11.22 12.43
CA ILE A 171 -6.68 11.90 13.30
C ILE A 171 -8.09 11.90 12.72
N GLN A 172 -8.24 12.16 11.40
CA GLN A 172 -9.55 12.09 10.75
C GLN A 172 -10.14 10.67 10.81
N THR A 173 -9.32 9.64 10.67
CA THR A 173 -9.76 8.24 10.77
C THR A 173 -10.23 7.91 12.18
N LEU A 174 -9.49 8.34 13.21
CA LEU A 174 -9.89 8.19 14.63
C LEU A 174 -11.17 8.97 14.96
N ASP A 175 -11.33 10.19 14.42
CA ASP A 175 -12.49 11.04 14.69
C ASP A 175 -13.77 10.52 14.03
N ARG A 176 -13.63 10.04 12.78
CA ARG A 176 -14.78 9.55 12.02
C ARG A 176 -15.22 8.16 12.45
N GLY A 177 -14.32 7.36 13.03
CA GLY A 177 -14.60 5.98 13.43
C GLY A 177 -14.84 5.04 12.23
N TRP A 178 -14.42 5.42 11.02
CA TRP A 178 -14.46 4.58 9.84
C TRP A 178 -13.34 4.95 8.86
N GLY A 179 -12.93 3.99 8.02
CA GLY A 179 -11.91 4.19 7.00
C GLY A 179 -11.80 3.01 6.03
N SER A 180 -11.12 3.24 4.91
CA SER A 180 -10.74 2.23 3.93
C SER A 180 -9.40 1.57 4.30
N CYS A 181 -8.97 0.57 3.53
CA CYS A 181 -7.65 -0.07 3.72
C CYS A 181 -6.49 0.94 3.70
N ARG A 182 -6.56 1.97 2.85
CA ARG A 182 -5.55 3.05 2.77
C ARG A 182 -5.49 3.86 4.07
N ASP A 183 -6.67 4.20 4.61
CA ASP A 183 -6.78 4.97 5.85
C ASP A 183 -6.26 4.15 7.04
N PHE A 184 -6.52 2.84 7.05
CA PHE A 184 -6.05 1.91 8.08
C PHE A 184 -4.53 1.72 8.04
N ALA A 185 -3.97 1.56 6.84
CA ALA A 185 -2.52 1.46 6.66
C ALA A 185 -1.80 2.72 7.12
N VAL A 186 -2.33 3.90 6.80
CA VAL A 186 -1.79 5.21 7.20
C VAL A 186 -1.90 5.40 8.71
N LEU A 187 -3.06 5.10 9.31
CA LEU A 187 -3.26 5.18 10.77
C LEU A 187 -2.26 4.30 11.51
N PHE A 188 -2.14 3.04 11.10
CA PHE A 188 -1.22 2.09 11.74
C PHE A 188 0.25 2.52 11.57
N ALA A 189 0.67 2.90 10.34
CA ALA A 189 2.04 3.31 10.07
C ALA A 189 2.46 4.54 10.91
N ASP A 190 1.61 5.56 11.01
CA ASP A 190 1.92 6.74 11.82
C ASP A 190 1.81 6.48 13.32
N ALA A 191 0.93 5.58 13.74
CA ALA A 191 0.85 5.15 15.14
C ALA A 191 2.14 4.46 15.60
N VAL A 192 2.67 3.51 14.82
CA VAL A 192 3.94 2.84 15.18
C VAL A 192 5.13 3.79 15.08
N ARG A 193 5.13 4.73 14.13
CA ARG A 193 6.14 5.81 14.06
C ARG A 193 6.12 6.69 15.30
N SER A 194 4.94 6.99 15.85
CA SER A 194 4.80 7.76 17.09
C SER A 194 5.40 7.06 18.31
N LEU A 195 5.55 5.74 18.24
CA LEU A 195 6.21 4.89 19.24
C LEU A 195 7.72 4.72 18.95
N GLY A 196 8.23 5.27 17.85
CA GLY A 196 9.66 5.23 17.50
C GLY A 196 10.04 4.10 16.54
N PHE A 197 9.08 3.36 15.98
CA PHE A 197 9.38 2.35 14.97
C PHE A 197 9.57 2.96 13.58
N GLY A 198 10.43 2.33 12.78
CA GLY A 198 10.49 2.56 11.34
C GLY A 198 9.33 1.84 10.66
N ALA A 199 8.51 2.57 9.89
CA ALA A 199 7.38 2.00 9.15
C ALA A 199 7.29 2.54 7.74
N ARG A 200 6.79 1.71 6.81
CA ARG A 200 6.50 2.10 5.43
C ARG A 200 5.12 1.57 5.03
N ILE A 201 4.49 2.24 4.08
CA ILE A 201 3.20 1.84 3.56
C ILE A 201 3.42 1.08 2.26
N VAL A 202 2.62 0.06 2.04
CA VAL A 202 2.65 -0.75 0.83
C VAL A 202 1.31 -0.64 0.12
N SER A 203 1.36 -0.40 -1.17
CA SER A 203 0.22 -0.50 -2.08
C SER A 203 0.44 -1.69 -3.01
N GLY A 204 -0.61 -2.45 -3.29
CA GLY A 204 -0.53 -3.61 -4.14
C GLY A 204 -1.89 -4.25 -4.36
N TYR A 205 -1.90 -5.57 -4.46
CA TYR A 205 -3.11 -6.35 -4.68
C TYR A 205 -3.32 -7.36 -3.54
N LEU A 206 -4.58 -7.64 -3.28
CA LEU A 206 -5.01 -8.71 -2.38
C LEU A 206 -5.52 -9.89 -3.22
N TYR A 207 -4.97 -11.07 -2.96
CA TYR A 207 -5.53 -12.33 -3.44
C TYR A 207 -6.47 -12.91 -2.39
N ASN A 208 -7.73 -13.12 -2.78
CA ASN A 208 -8.72 -13.74 -1.89
C ASN A 208 -9.21 -15.07 -2.46
N PRO A 209 -8.71 -16.21 -1.96
CA PRO A 209 -9.08 -17.53 -2.47
C PRO A 209 -10.56 -17.87 -2.26
N ASP A 210 -11.21 -17.30 -1.24
CA ASP A 210 -12.59 -17.62 -0.88
C ASP A 210 -13.63 -16.90 -1.77
N GLN A 211 -13.22 -15.90 -2.55
CA GLN A 211 -14.08 -15.09 -3.41
C GLN A 211 -14.05 -15.47 -4.89
N GLN A 212 -13.59 -16.66 -5.22
CA GLN A 212 -13.58 -17.17 -6.60
C GLN A 212 -14.98 -17.51 -7.18
N SER A 213 -16.07 -17.14 -6.51
CA SER A 213 -17.42 -17.32 -7.05
C SER A 213 -17.62 -16.40 -8.26
N VAL A 214 -17.97 -17.01 -9.38
CA VAL A 214 -18.30 -16.38 -10.65
C VAL A 214 -19.33 -15.27 -10.42
N GLY A 215 -18.91 -14.00 -10.68
CA GLY A 215 -19.80 -12.83 -10.65
C GLY A 215 -19.67 -11.91 -9.44
N SER A 216 -18.74 -12.14 -8.49
CA SER A 216 -18.46 -11.15 -7.46
C SER A 216 -17.46 -10.09 -7.98
N SER A 217 -17.80 -8.81 -7.82
CA SER A 217 -16.93 -7.68 -8.14
C SER A 217 -15.63 -7.64 -7.32
N ASP A 218 -15.41 -8.58 -6.41
CA ASP A 218 -14.39 -8.57 -5.38
C ASP A 218 -13.32 -9.68 -5.53
N ALA A 219 -13.24 -10.32 -6.71
CA ALA A 219 -12.26 -11.41 -6.98
C ALA A 219 -10.77 -11.00 -6.90
N GLY A 220 -10.50 -9.78 -6.57
CA GLY A 220 -9.20 -9.18 -6.33
C GLY A 220 -9.37 -7.66 -6.30
N SER A 221 -8.68 -7.00 -5.40
CA SER A 221 -8.76 -5.54 -5.28
C SER A 221 -7.38 -4.92 -5.12
N THR A 222 -7.29 -3.65 -5.47
CA THR A 222 -6.19 -2.83 -4.94
C THR A 222 -6.27 -2.81 -3.43
N HIS A 223 -5.15 -2.99 -2.76
CA HIS A 223 -5.07 -3.03 -1.31
C HIS A 223 -3.90 -2.23 -0.79
N ALA A 224 -4.00 -1.80 0.46
CA ALA A 224 -2.93 -1.10 1.15
C ALA A 224 -2.74 -1.66 2.56
N TRP A 225 -1.47 -1.78 2.96
CA TRP A 225 -1.06 -2.26 4.27
C TRP A 225 0.22 -1.55 4.71
N ALA A 226 0.80 -1.96 5.83
CA ALA A 226 2.05 -1.39 6.29
C ALA A 226 3.08 -2.47 6.60
N GLU A 227 4.34 -2.06 6.58
CA GLU A 227 5.46 -2.86 7.05
C GLU A 227 6.22 -2.07 8.13
N VAL A 228 6.62 -2.78 9.18
CA VAL A 228 7.39 -2.25 10.31
C VAL A 228 8.76 -2.92 10.34
N PHE A 229 9.81 -2.12 10.43
CA PHE A 229 11.17 -2.66 10.58
C PHE A 229 11.41 -3.09 12.03
N VAL A 230 11.75 -4.37 12.19
CA VAL A 230 12.08 -4.97 13.48
C VAL A 230 13.49 -5.58 13.39
N PRO A 231 14.45 -5.13 14.20
CA PRO A 231 15.82 -5.65 14.17
C PRO A 231 15.87 -7.18 14.21
N GLY A 232 16.67 -7.77 13.31
CA GLY A 232 16.78 -9.21 13.10
C GLY A 232 15.72 -9.81 12.19
N ALA A 233 14.47 -9.36 12.29
CA ALA A 233 13.37 -9.81 11.44
C ALA A 233 13.25 -9.03 10.10
N GLY A 234 13.82 -7.82 10.04
CA GLY A 234 13.68 -6.93 8.89
C GLY A 234 12.29 -6.30 8.81
N TRP A 235 11.78 -6.15 7.59
CA TRP A 235 10.45 -5.60 7.35
C TRP A 235 9.36 -6.65 7.57
N VAL A 236 8.58 -6.48 8.62
CA VAL A 236 7.45 -7.35 8.98
C VAL A 236 6.16 -6.72 8.48
N THR A 237 5.40 -7.47 7.70
CA THR A 237 4.12 -7.05 7.12
C THR A 237 2.99 -7.12 8.15
N PHE A 238 2.19 -6.05 8.21
CA PHE A 238 0.96 -5.95 9.00
C PHE A 238 -0.17 -5.43 8.12
N ASP A 239 -1.25 -6.19 8.03
CA ASP A 239 -2.47 -5.76 7.38
C ASP A 239 -3.55 -5.48 8.44
N PRO A 240 -3.74 -4.21 8.84
CA PRO A 240 -4.74 -3.86 9.85
C PRO A 240 -6.18 -4.07 9.37
N THR A 241 -6.44 -4.17 8.07
CA THR A 241 -7.78 -4.44 7.54
C THR A 241 -8.21 -5.87 7.85
N HIS A 242 -7.33 -6.85 7.64
CA HIS A 242 -7.59 -8.27 7.85
C HIS A 242 -7.00 -8.82 9.16
N ARG A 243 -6.36 -7.98 9.97
CA ARG A 243 -5.67 -8.36 11.22
C ARG A 243 -4.60 -9.43 10.97
N SER A 244 -4.01 -9.45 9.80
CA SER A 244 -3.00 -10.45 9.42
C SER A 244 -1.58 -9.92 9.57
N VAL A 245 -0.64 -10.85 9.76
CA VAL A 245 0.80 -10.58 9.83
C VAL A 245 1.51 -11.55 8.89
N GLY A 246 2.46 -11.04 8.10
CA GLY A 246 3.28 -11.84 7.17
C GLY A 246 2.84 -11.78 5.71
N GLY A 247 1.59 -11.40 5.42
CA GLY A 247 1.16 -11.06 4.05
C GLY A 247 1.12 -12.20 3.04
N PHE A 248 0.72 -13.41 3.47
CA PHE A 248 0.71 -14.61 2.62
C PHE A 248 -0.14 -14.51 1.34
N ASN A 249 -1.06 -13.57 1.29
CA ASN A 249 -1.98 -13.30 0.17
C ASN A 249 -1.86 -11.87 -0.37
N LEU A 250 -0.80 -11.16 0.00
CA LEU A 250 -0.54 -9.78 -0.40
C LEU A 250 0.53 -9.73 -1.49
N ILE A 251 0.26 -8.98 -2.54
CA ILE A 251 1.13 -8.84 -3.70
C ILE A 251 1.59 -7.37 -3.77
N PRO A 252 2.80 -7.04 -3.28
CA PRO A 252 3.28 -5.67 -3.24
C PRO A 252 3.60 -5.14 -4.64
N VAL A 253 3.21 -3.88 -4.89
CA VAL A 253 3.56 -3.12 -6.10
C VAL A 253 4.47 -1.96 -5.76
N ALA A 254 4.14 -1.20 -4.72
CA ALA A 254 4.93 -0.05 -4.30
C ALA A 254 5.07 -0.01 -2.77
N VAL A 255 6.28 0.25 -2.30
CA VAL A 255 6.56 0.59 -0.90
C VAL A 255 6.92 2.07 -0.84
N VAL A 256 6.36 2.79 0.13
CA VAL A 256 6.47 4.24 0.19
C VAL A 256 6.46 4.74 1.65
N ARG A 257 6.92 5.95 1.83
CA ARG A 257 6.82 6.64 3.12
C ARG A 257 5.41 7.17 3.38
N ASP A 258 4.76 7.69 2.33
CA ASP A 258 3.43 8.27 2.35
C ASP A 258 2.59 7.63 1.23
N ILE A 259 1.34 7.27 1.53
CA ILE A 259 0.44 6.59 0.59
C ILE A 259 0.23 7.37 -0.72
N GLN A 260 0.31 8.68 -0.70
CA GLN A 260 0.17 9.53 -1.89
C GLN A 260 1.28 9.29 -2.93
N GLN A 261 2.42 8.73 -2.51
CA GLN A 261 3.52 8.37 -3.40
C GLN A 261 3.26 7.06 -4.16
N ALA A 262 2.28 6.26 -3.73
CA ALA A 262 1.96 4.93 -4.26
C ALA A 262 0.69 4.88 -5.11
N VAL A 263 0.25 6.02 -5.65
CA VAL A 263 -0.91 6.04 -6.55
C VAL A 263 -0.60 5.22 -7.79
N PRO A 264 -1.42 4.18 -8.13
CA PRO A 264 -1.13 3.28 -9.25
C PRO A 264 -0.99 3.98 -10.59
N VAL A 265 -1.85 4.98 -10.85
CA VAL A 265 -1.84 5.82 -12.04
C VAL A 265 -2.01 7.27 -11.61
N SER A 266 -1.07 8.13 -11.94
CA SER A 266 -1.14 9.57 -11.66
C SER A 266 -0.66 10.36 -12.85
N GLY A 267 -1.35 11.44 -13.18
CA GLY A 267 -1.01 12.32 -14.31
C GLY A 267 -1.91 13.53 -14.34
N ASN A 268 -1.80 14.30 -15.40
CA ASN A 268 -2.64 15.46 -15.64
C ASN A 268 -3.09 15.53 -17.10
N PHE A 269 -4.03 16.39 -17.37
CA PHE A 269 -4.46 16.70 -18.73
C PHE A 269 -4.72 18.20 -18.87
N VAL A 270 -4.67 18.68 -20.11
CA VAL A 270 -5.05 20.03 -20.49
C VAL A 270 -6.30 19.94 -21.37
N GLY A 271 -7.36 20.60 -20.94
CA GLY A 271 -8.66 20.58 -21.62
C GLY A 271 -9.61 21.62 -21.02
N MET A 272 -10.87 21.60 -21.40
CA MET A 272 -11.91 22.43 -20.81
C MET A 272 -12.21 21.99 -19.37
N THR A 273 -12.71 22.90 -18.53
CA THR A 273 -12.99 22.66 -17.11
C THR A 273 -13.97 21.50 -16.85
N ASP A 274 -14.84 21.21 -17.81
CA ASP A 274 -15.85 20.13 -17.77
C ASP A 274 -15.43 18.88 -18.57
N ALA A 275 -14.16 18.80 -18.98
CA ALA A 275 -13.70 17.72 -19.84
C ALA A 275 -13.69 16.37 -19.12
N PHE A 276 -13.37 16.30 -17.85
CA PHE A 276 -13.31 15.02 -17.12
C PHE A 276 -14.71 14.44 -16.92
N ALA A 277 -14.95 13.26 -17.50
CA ALA A 277 -16.22 12.54 -17.40
C ALA A 277 -16.24 11.46 -16.32
N GLY A 278 -15.07 10.92 -15.95
CA GLY A 278 -14.96 9.91 -14.91
C GLY A 278 -13.80 8.95 -15.12
N MET A 279 -13.58 8.13 -14.10
CA MET A 279 -12.56 7.08 -14.06
C MET A 279 -13.19 5.78 -13.59
N SER A 280 -12.73 4.65 -14.12
CA SER A 280 -13.02 3.32 -13.59
C SER A 280 -11.73 2.53 -13.41
N VAL A 281 -11.67 1.72 -12.35
CA VAL A 281 -10.58 0.78 -12.07
C VAL A 281 -11.18 -0.61 -11.90
N GLU A 282 -10.63 -1.56 -12.64
CA GLU A 282 -11.01 -2.97 -12.59
C GLU A 282 -9.76 -3.77 -12.23
N VAL A 283 -9.84 -4.60 -11.19
CA VAL A 283 -8.75 -5.48 -10.78
C VAL A 283 -9.28 -6.89 -10.59
N VAL A 284 -8.60 -7.85 -11.23
CA VAL A 284 -8.92 -9.27 -11.11
C VAL A 284 -7.63 -10.02 -10.79
N VAL A 285 -7.65 -10.85 -9.75
CA VAL A 285 -6.55 -11.74 -9.37
C VAL A 285 -7.07 -13.18 -9.42
N THR A 286 -6.47 -13.99 -10.27
CA THR A 286 -6.89 -15.39 -10.50
C THR A 286 -5.71 -16.36 -10.33
N LEU A 287 -6.04 -17.64 -10.12
CA LEU A 287 -5.09 -18.76 -10.21
C LEU A 287 -4.70 -19.03 -11.64
#